data_94afd5524f03c5dc866c8e7ad78ce3d5
#
_entry.id   94afd5524f03c5dc866c8e7ad78ce3d5
#
_cell.length_a   1.000
_cell.length_b   1.000
_cell.length_c   1.000
_cell.angle_alpha   90.00
_cell.angle_beta   90.00
_cell.angle_gamma   90.00
#
_symmetry.space_group_name_H-M   'P 1'
#
loop_
_entity.id
_entity.type
_entity.pdbx_description
1 polymer ?
#
loop_
_entity_poly.entity_id
_entity_poly.type
_entity_poly.pdbx_seq_one_letter_code
_entity_poly.pdbx_strand_id
1 'polypeptide(L)'
;RILAGVMAGATAISLAACSNSGNGGFDSTATSDTSSTGTTIDDEKENPVSVGDISLNAGEDVEPAELQYLGCYDITKAGDVKPAYKYFSENYGCTIKCTIVGSLQILEKLTTAISSGESPDLVDYADNTFPLIMSKNMYTPLDEYMDISAPQWSGLEQYINKYKWNGKNYYYPWAYNVSPYFLIYNRGVFEQIGLDDPKELYDEGKWTWDTMTDTIRKFIDSDSDGNRTGLYGATEYTAQAIIDSTGVPLIEIGEDGKLVSNFSNANVDRAANFMQTLKNEGLASFQEGVIDVDTTPIKEGTAAFQGMGEWIISGYAKLMQKDDTLDYFFVPFPRDPEADQYYYSMSTFGYLVPAGSKYAKQASVFINCCRLSNTDEDLRATTKDSIMRSKKYTDEMYEFLMSFKDINNFHAVVDNPYGLDETTSQIIRDVLGNTLFEMYSEQYQGQTWTQMREASLGTINKQIEYYNGLL
;
A
#
# COMPACT_ATOMS: atom_id res chain seq x y z
N ARG A 1 -31.81 4.96 54.28
CA ARG A 1 -30.74 5.74 54.88
C ARG A 1 -29.44 5.04 54.53
N ILE A 2 -28.48 5.48 53.72
CA ILE A 2 -27.80 6.78 53.60
C ILE A 2 -27.19 6.75 52.17
N LEU A 3 -27.49 7.66 51.35
CA LEU A 3 -26.74 8.71 50.66
C LEU A 3 -25.30 8.32 50.20
N ALA A 4 -25.11 8.25 48.90
CA ALA A 4 -24.49 9.23 47.99
C ALA A 4 -23.04 9.63 48.30
N GLY A 5 -22.20 9.50 47.31
CA GLY A 5 -20.87 10.10 47.28
C GLY A 5 -20.17 9.81 45.93
N VAL A 6 -20.48 10.64 44.92
CA VAL A 6 -19.65 10.77 43.74
C VAL A 6 -18.38 11.50 44.14
N MET A 7 -17.22 10.91 43.87
CA MET A 7 -15.97 11.66 43.85
C MET A 7 -15.19 11.30 42.59
N ALA A 8 -15.11 12.29 41.71
CA ALA A 8 -14.17 12.33 40.61
C ALA A 8 -12.75 12.43 41.17
N GLY A 9 -11.92 11.45 40.90
CA GLY A 9 -10.49 11.47 41.17
C GLY A 9 -9.69 11.61 39.89
N ALA A 10 -9.29 12.83 39.56
CA ALA A 10 -8.25 13.07 38.59
C ALA A 10 -6.92 12.63 39.20
N THR A 11 -6.33 11.59 38.67
CA THR A 11 -4.97 11.18 39.00
C THR A 11 -4.00 11.81 38.04
N ALA A 12 -3.37 12.89 38.47
CA ALA A 12 -2.17 13.41 37.82
C ALA A 12 -1.01 12.45 38.14
N ILE A 13 -0.43 11.83 37.15
CA ILE A 13 0.82 11.08 37.30
C ILE A 13 1.96 12.03 37.06
N SER A 14 2.65 12.37 38.12
CA SER A 14 3.90 13.12 38.12
C SER A 14 5.04 12.29 37.57
N LEU A 15 5.74 12.82 36.57
CA LEU A 15 7.05 12.37 36.11
C LEU A 15 8.06 12.52 37.26
N ALA A 16 8.62 11.41 37.75
CA ALA A 16 9.84 11.40 38.52
C ALA A 16 10.96 10.83 37.64
N ALA A 17 11.89 11.71 37.31
CA ALA A 17 13.12 11.37 36.65
C ALA A 17 14.02 10.54 37.56
N CYS A 18 14.56 9.41 37.09
CA CYS A 18 15.79 8.83 37.58
C CYS A 18 16.73 8.60 36.42
N SER A 19 17.78 9.39 36.41
CA SER A 19 18.97 9.23 35.61
C SER A 19 19.77 8.01 36.05
N ASN A 20 20.22 7.13 35.13
CA ASN A 20 21.66 6.91 34.94
C ASN A 20 21.99 5.96 33.77
N SER A 21 22.83 6.52 32.91
CA SER A 21 23.93 5.94 32.12
C SER A 21 23.72 4.66 31.31
N GLY A 22 23.75 4.87 29.99
CA GLY A 22 24.04 3.83 29.00
C GLY A 22 23.77 4.33 27.58
N ASN A 23 24.74 5.01 27.03
CA ASN A 23 24.92 5.52 25.67
C ASN A 23 24.07 4.84 24.58
N GLY A 24 23.21 5.61 23.89
CA GLY A 24 22.43 5.22 22.73
C GLY A 24 21.28 6.19 22.54
N GLY A 25 21.56 7.51 22.44
CA GLY A 25 20.53 8.53 22.24
C GLY A 25 20.02 8.48 20.80
N PHE A 26 18.77 8.11 20.60
CA PHE A 26 18.02 8.49 19.43
C PHE A 26 17.51 9.89 19.63
N ASP A 27 18.21 10.84 19.02
CA ASP A 27 17.78 12.23 18.91
C ASP A 27 16.67 12.32 17.87
N SER A 28 15.43 12.56 18.33
CA SER A 28 14.24 12.70 17.48
C SER A 28 14.14 14.09 16.83
N THR A 29 15.27 14.66 16.45
CA THR A 29 15.37 15.82 15.56
C THR A 29 16.08 15.42 14.28
N ALA A 30 15.58 14.39 13.58
CA ALA A 30 15.85 14.26 12.17
C ALA A 30 14.97 15.27 11.43
N THR A 31 15.42 16.51 11.36
CA THR A 31 15.20 17.30 10.16
C THR A 31 15.67 16.45 9.01
N SER A 32 14.74 16.00 8.20
CA SER A 32 15.03 15.34 6.93
C SER A 32 15.68 16.37 5.98
N ASP A 33 16.95 16.67 6.22
CA ASP A 33 17.86 17.07 5.18
C ASP A 33 18.17 15.78 4.38
N THR A 34 17.21 15.35 3.57
CA THR A 34 17.54 14.66 2.33
C THR A 34 18.16 15.71 1.42
N SER A 35 19.38 16.12 1.73
CA SER A 35 20.29 16.50 0.69
C SER A 35 20.61 15.23 -0.09
N SER A 36 19.68 14.81 -0.97
CA SER A 36 20.10 14.21 -2.21
C SER A 36 21.12 15.19 -2.76
N THR A 37 22.38 14.81 -2.78
CA THR A 37 23.35 15.37 -3.71
C THR A 37 22.75 15.09 -5.09
N GLY A 38 21.78 15.95 -5.46
CA GLY A 38 21.24 16.02 -6.77
C GLY A 38 22.39 16.35 -7.69
N THR A 39 22.87 15.35 -8.41
CA THR A 39 23.21 15.62 -9.79
C THR A 39 21.96 16.24 -10.35
N THR A 40 22.01 17.55 -10.57
CA THR A 40 21.07 18.29 -11.43
C THR A 40 21.10 17.57 -12.76
N ILE A 41 20.20 16.62 -12.95
CA ILE A 41 19.85 16.12 -14.27
C ILE A 41 19.16 17.33 -14.88
N ASP A 42 19.72 17.82 -16.00
CA ASP A 42 19.15 18.88 -16.80
C ASP A 42 17.66 18.58 -17.04
N ASP A 43 16.79 19.11 -16.23
CA ASP A 43 15.33 19.14 -16.42
C ASP A 43 14.93 20.00 -17.63
N GLU A 44 15.90 20.67 -18.30
CA GLU A 44 15.68 21.64 -19.38
C GLU A 44 15.60 21.05 -20.79
N LYS A 45 15.65 19.74 -20.95
CA LYS A 45 15.34 19.09 -22.27
C LYS A 45 14.08 18.25 -22.20
N GLU A 46 13.05 18.75 -21.57
CA GLU A 46 11.71 18.31 -21.88
C GLU A 46 11.33 18.82 -23.27
N ASN A 47 11.07 17.89 -24.19
CA ASN A 47 10.18 18.19 -25.29
C ASN A 47 8.78 17.97 -24.70
N PRO A 48 8.11 18.99 -24.18
CA PRO A 48 6.83 18.78 -23.52
C PRO A 48 5.82 18.53 -24.64
N VAL A 49 5.23 17.34 -24.65
CA VAL A 49 3.87 17.25 -25.19
C VAL A 49 3.10 18.30 -24.39
N SER A 50 2.62 19.34 -25.09
CA SER A 50 1.85 20.40 -24.43
C SER A 50 0.57 19.75 -23.93
N VAL A 51 0.49 19.54 -22.61
CA VAL A 51 -0.71 18.96 -21.98
C VAL A 51 -1.90 19.89 -22.21
N GLY A 52 -1.66 21.18 -22.47
CA GLY A 52 -2.68 22.18 -22.80
C GLY A 52 -3.42 21.97 -24.13
N ASP A 53 -2.87 21.16 -25.04
CA ASP A 53 -3.53 20.83 -26.32
C ASP A 53 -4.46 19.61 -26.22
N ILE A 54 -4.45 18.90 -25.08
CA ILE A 54 -5.29 17.73 -24.82
C ILE A 54 -6.67 18.23 -24.35
N SER A 55 -7.71 17.97 -25.14
CA SER A 55 -9.09 18.33 -24.81
C SER A 55 -9.75 17.21 -24.03
N LEU A 56 -9.64 17.26 -22.69
CA LEU A 56 -10.28 16.31 -21.78
C LEU A 56 -11.44 16.96 -21.04
N ASN A 57 -12.45 16.17 -20.71
CA ASN A 57 -13.51 16.60 -19.80
C ASN A 57 -13.26 16.03 -18.41
N ALA A 58 -12.48 16.71 -17.61
CA ALA A 58 -12.24 16.35 -16.21
C ALA A 58 -13.30 16.90 -15.24
N GLY A 59 -14.29 17.60 -15.76
CA GLY A 59 -15.37 18.20 -14.97
C GLY A 59 -15.80 19.54 -15.53
N GLU A 60 -16.77 20.17 -14.87
CA GLU A 60 -17.19 21.53 -15.20
C GLU A 60 -16.09 22.56 -14.89
N ASP A 61 -16.16 23.71 -15.55
CA ASP A 61 -15.33 24.85 -15.22
C ASP A 61 -15.43 25.21 -13.73
N VAL A 62 -14.28 25.49 -13.14
CA VAL A 62 -14.16 25.91 -11.74
C VAL A 62 -13.38 27.23 -11.66
N GLU A 63 -13.68 28.04 -10.66
CA GLU A 63 -12.87 29.22 -10.36
C GLU A 63 -11.46 28.77 -9.93
N PRO A 64 -10.41 29.45 -10.42
CA PRO A 64 -9.04 29.18 -10.01
C PRO A 64 -8.86 29.25 -8.50
N ALA A 65 -8.14 28.28 -7.93
CA ALA A 65 -7.90 28.19 -6.50
C ALA A 65 -6.54 27.54 -6.19
N GLU A 66 -6.00 27.80 -4.99
CA GLU A 66 -4.89 27.05 -4.43
C GLU A 66 -5.44 26.07 -3.40
N LEU A 67 -5.43 24.78 -3.74
CA LEU A 67 -5.87 23.70 -2.87
C LEU A 67 -4.78 23.35 -1.85
N GLN A 68 -5.19 23.04 -0.63
CA GLN A 68 -4.29 22.54 0.41
C GLN A 68 -4.33 21.01 0.44
N TYR A 69 -3.18 20.38 0.23
CA TYR A 69 -3.02 18.93 0.31
C TYR A 69 -2.24 18.57 1.56
N LEU A 70 -2.69 17.50 2.25
CA LEU A 70 -2.01 16.87 3.38
C LEU A 70 -1.70 15.43 3.03
N GLY A 71 -0.43 15.05 3.00
CA GLY A 71 0.01 13.70 2.66
C GLY A 71 1.46 13.43 2.99
N CYS A 72 1.98 12.29 2.53
CA CYS A 72 3.34 11.86 2.84
C CYS A 72 4.37 12.18 1.73
N TYR A 73 3.95 12.69 0.58
CA TYR A 73 4.84 13.08 -0.52
C TYR A 73 4.28 14.27 -1.31
N ASP A 74 5.14 14.93 -2.07
CA ASP A 74 4.76 16.07 -2.90
C ASP A 74 4.12 15.59 -4.21
N ILE A 75 2.78 15.60 -4.26
CA ILE A 75 2.00 15.14 -5.41
C ILE A 75 2.21 15.98 -6.67
N THR A 76 2.69 17.19 -6.56
CA THR A 76 2.97 18.07 -7.72
C THR A 76 4.25 17.64 -8.46
N LYS A 77 5.09 16.83 -7.84
CA LYS A 77 6.37 16.32 -8.36
C LYS A 77 6.41 14.81 -8.58
N ALA A 78 5.45 14.08 -8.03
CA ALA A 78 5.40 12.63 -8.18
C ALA A 78 5.20 12.23 -9.63
N GLY A 79 6.02 11.29 -10.13
CA GLY A 79 6.08 10.95 -11.56
C GLY A 79 4.77 10.44 -12.16
N ASP A 80 3.93 9.80 -11.35
CA ASP A 80 2.63 9.27 -11.72
C ASP A 80 1.48 10.30 -11.62
N VAL A 81 1.63 11.34 -10.80
CA VAL A 81 0.62 12.39 -10.60
C VAL A 81 0.99 13.70 -11.31
N LYS A 82 2.28 13.96 -11.53
CA LYS A 82 2.78 15.20 -12.16
C LYS A 82 2.05 15.57 -13.46
N PRO A 83 1.76 14.65 -14.40
CA PRO A 83 1.02 14.99 -15.62
C PRO A 83 -0.42 15.46 -15.33
N ALA A 84 -1.12 14.79 -14.40
CA ALA A 84 -2.46 15.19 -13.98
C ALA A 84 -2.46 16.59 -13.31
N TYR A 85 -1.46 16.85 -12.45
CA TYR A 85 -1.30 18.15 -11.83
C TYR A 85 -1.00 19.25 -12.85
N LYS A 86 -0.13 18.98 -13.82
CA LYS A 86 0.16 19.92 -14.90
C LYS A 86 -1.10 20.24 -15.70
N TYR A 87 -1.86 19.23 -16.11
CA TYR A 87 -3.14 19.39 -16.79
C TYR A 87 -4.13 20.23 -15.96
N PHE A 88 -4.29 19.92 -14.69
CA PHE A 88 -5.14 20.64 -13.75
C PHE A 88 -4.75 22.13 -13.64
N SER A 89 -3.45 22.39 -13.54
CA SER A 89 -2.94 23.75 -13.43
C SER A 89 -3.14 24.57 -14.70
N GLU A 90 -2.84 24.00 -15.87
CA GLU A 90 -2.90 24.70 -17.15
C GLU A 90 -4.33 24.93 -17.64
N ASN A 91 -5.25 23.98 -17.41
CA ASN A 91 -6.61 24.08 -17.95
C ASN A 91 -7.62 24.68 -16.96
N TYR A 92 -7.40 24.51 -15.66
CA TYR A 92 -8.31 25.03 -14.64
C TYR A 92 -7.74 26.21 -13.82
N GLY A 93 -6.47 26.58 -14.08
CA GLY A 93 -5.79 27.68 -13.35
C GLY A 93 -5.64 27.41 -11.85
N CYS A 94 -5.76 26.17 -11.43
CA CYS A 94 -5.68 25.76 -10.02
C CYS A 94 -4.27 25.29 -9.66
N THR A 95 -3.87 25.50 -8.41
CA THR A 95 -2.60 25.03 -7.89
C THR A 95 -2.80 24.18 -6.63
N ILE A 96 -1.77 23.42 -6.23
CA ILE A 96 -1.80 22.61 -5.02
C ILE A 96 -0.59 22.94 -4.15
N LYS A 97 -0.85 23.29 -2.90
CA LYS A 97 0.17 23.47 -1.89
C LYS A 97 0.21 22.24 -0.98
N CYS A 98 1.36 21.57 -0.94
CA CYS A 98 1.54 20.33 -0.20
C CYS A 98 2.05 20.60 1.22
N THR A 99 1.37 20.00 2.21
CA THR A 99 1.86 19.82 3.58
C THR A 99 2.28 18.37 3.75
N ILE A 100 3.59 18.16 3.88
CA ILE A 100 4.17 16.81 3.94
C ILE A 100 4.42 16.41 5.38
N VAL A 101 3.91 15.23 5.77
CA VAL A 101 4.08 14.63 7.10
C VAL A 101 4.35 13.13 6.96
N GLY A 102 4.81 12.49 8.03
CA GLY A 102 4.91 11.03 8.04
C GLY A 102 3.52 10.39 7.87
N SER A 103 3.44 9.26 7.18
CA SER A 103 2.16 8.56 6.89
C SER A 103 1.34 8.30 8.17
N LEU A 104 1.98 7.91 9.26
CA LEU A 104 1.33 7.69 10.55
C LEU A 104 0.80 8.96 11.22
N GLN A 105 1.24 10.16 10.78
CA GLN A 105 0.83 11.44 11.35
C GLN A 105 -0.35 12.08 10.61
N ILE A 106 -0.71 11.57 9.44
CA ILE A 106 -1.76 12.17 8.58
C ILE A 106 -3.09 12.27 9.33
N LEU A 107 -3.54 11.21 9.96
CA LEU A 107 -4.83 11.18 10.66
C LEU A 107 -4.88 12.17 11.84
N GLU A 108 -3.81 12.26 12.62
CA GLU A 108 -3.69 13.20 13.73
C GLU A 108 -3.75 14.66 13.23
N LYS A 109 -2.97 14.97 12.20
CA LYS A 109 -2.92 16.30 11.59
C LYS A 109 -4.26 16.68 10.95
N LEU A 110 -4.89 15.75 10.25
CA LEU A 110 -6.22 15.93 9.66
C LEU A 110 -7.27 16.24 10.74
N THR A 111 -7.30 15.45 11.81
CA THR A 111 -8.23 15.64 12.93
C THR A 111 -8.07 17.04 13.56
N THR A 112 -6.83 17.47 13.74
CA THR A 112 -6.51 18.79 14.30
C THR A 112 -6.97 19.90 13.34
N ALA A 113 -6.68 19.79 12.04
CA ALA A 113 -7.05 20.77 11.04
C ALA A 113 -8.57 20.93 10.90
N ILE A 114 -9.31 19.83 10.87
CA ILE A 114 -10.79 19.87 10.82
C ILE A 114 -11.34 20.56 12.09
N SER A 115 -10.80 20.20 13.27
CA SER A 115 -11.27 20.76 14.54
C SER A 115 -10.99 22.25 14.69
N SER A 116 -9.92 22.76 14.07
CA SER A 116 -9.58 24.20 14.07
C SER A 116 -10.31 24.99 12.97
N GLY A 117 -11.04 24.32 12.05
CA GLY A 117 -11.69 24.95 10.90
C GLY A 117 -10.72 25.30 9.76
N GLU A 118 -9.53 24.70 9.76
CA GLU A 118 -8.48 24.86 8.74
C GLU A 118 -8.28 23.56 7.95
N SER A 119 -9.40 22.93 7.56
CA SER A 119 -9.39 21.70 6.79
C SER A 119 -8.57 21.84 5.51
N PRO A 120 -7.71 20.85 5.18
CA PRO A 120 -7.15 20.75 3.83
C PRO A 120 -8.26 20.40 2.82
N ASP A 121 -7.95 20.49 1.54
CA ASP A 121 -8.89 20.21 0.46
C ASP A 121 -8.71 18.80 -0.10
N LEU A 122 -7.53 18.24 0.07
CA LEU A 122 -7.17 16.88 -0.34
C LEU A 122 -6.33 16.20 0.73
N VAL A 123 -6.57 14.92 0.94
CA VAL A 123 -5.73 14.03 1.76
C VAL A 123 -5.62 12.67 1.08
N ASP A 124 -4.48 11.98 1.24
CA ASP A 124 -4.31 10.62 0.74
C ASP A 124 -5.31 9.67 1.38
N TYR A 125 -5.83 8.75 0.58
CA TYR A 125 -6.46 7.55 1.12
C TYR A 125 -5.39 6.68 1.78
N ALA A 126 -5.70 6.13 2.94
CA ALA A 126 -4.86 5.17 3.65
C ALA A 126 -5.69 3.93 4.02
N ASP A 127 -5.04 2.77 4.14
CA ASP A 127 -5.69 1.48 4.39
C ASP A 127 -6.54 1.47 5.65
N ASN A 128 -6.22 2.31 6.63
CA ASN A 128 -6.99 2.47 7.86
C ASN A 128 -8.19 3.43 7.72
N THR A 129 -8.44 3.99 6.55
CA THR A 129 -9.51 5.00 6.35
C THR A 129 -10.89 4.37 6.28
N PHE A 130 -11.03 3.29 5.54
CA PHE A 130 -12.30 2.61 5.36
C PHE A 130 -12.24 1.22 6.04
N PRO A 131 -13.27 0.82 6.76
CA PRO A 131 -14.58 1.46 6.87
C PRO A 131 -14.73 2.44 8.05
N LEU A 132 -13.96 2.27 9.12
CA LEU A 132 -14.30 2.86 10.42
C LEU A 132 -14.13 4.38 10.48
N ILE A 133 -13.07 4.92 9.87
CA ILE A 133 -12.83 6.38 9.92
C ILE A 133 -13.90 7.15 9.17
N MET A 134 -14.50 6.55 8.14
CA MET A 134 -15.67 7.13 7.44
C MET A 134 -16.83 7.43 8.40
N SER A 135 -17.06 6.59 9.41
CA SER A 135 -18.11 6.80 10.42
C SER A 135 -17.93 8.06 11.27
N LYS A 136 -16.72 8.65 11.29
CA LYS A 136 -16.40 9.85 12.07
C LYS A 136 -16.78 11.17 11.38
N ASN A 137 -17.42 11.11 10.20
CA ASN A 137 -17.83 12.27 9.41
C ASN A 137 -16.69 13.26 9.11
N MET A 138 -15.48 12.74 8.90
CA MET A 138 -14.29 13.55 8.63
C MET A 138 -14.14 13.92 7.16
N TYR A 139 -15.00 13.41 6.29
CA TYR A 139 -14.89 13.59 4.84
C TYR A 139 -16.19 14.08 4.22
N THR A 140 -16.06 14.69 3.06
CA THR A 140 -17.16 15.21 2.25
C THR A 140 -17.57 14.17 1.21
N PRO A 141 -18.87 13.79 1.08
CA PRO A 141 -19.32 12.94 -0.01
C PRO A 141 -19.15 13.64 -1.36
N LEU A 142 -18.76 12.86 -2.37
CA LEU A 142 -18.42 13.38 -3.69
C LEU A 142 -19.55 13.21 -4.73
N ASP A 143 -20.69 12.62 -4.37
CA ASP A 143 -21.79 12.35 -5.29
C ASP A 143 -22.35 13.60 -5.98
N GLU A 144 -22.22 14.79 -5.37
CA GLU A 144 -22.64 16.06 -5.97
C GLU A 144 -21.61 16.63 -6.97
N TYR A 145 -20.38 16.13 -6.94
CA TYR A 145 -19.26 16.65 -7.71
C TYR A 145 -18.74 15.67 -8.76
N MET A 146 -19.05 14.39 -8.62
CA MET A 146 -18.50 13.33 -9.47
C MET A 146 -19.60 12.40 -9.96
N ASP A 147 -19.57 12.10 -11.26
CA ASP A 147 -20.46 11.14 -11.89
C ASP A 147 -19.74 9.79 -12.07
N ILE A 148 -20.12 8.79 -11.28
CA ILE A 148 -19.57 7.44 -11.35
C ILE A 148 -19.83 6.78 -12.72
N SER A 149 -20.87 7.23 -13.46
CA SER A 149 -21.20 6.70 -14.79
C SER A 149 -20.37 7.31 -15.92
N ALA A 150 -19.54 8.31 -15.60
CA ALA A 150 -18.68 8.94 -16.60
C ALA A 150 -17.65 7.93 -17.17
N PRO A 151 -17.32 8.02 -18.48
CA PRO A 151 -16.52 7.01 -19.18
C PRO A 151 -15.19 6.66 -18.53
N GLN A 152 -14.52 7.65 -17.91
CA GLN A 152 -13.23 7.42 -17.22
C GLN A 152 -13.35 6.49 -16.02
N TRP A 153 -14.52 6.30 -15.43
CA TRP A 153 -14.78 5.42 -14.29
C TRP A 153 -15.26 4.02 -14.68
N SER A 154 -15.47 3.78 -16.00
CA SER A 154 -15.96 2.50 -16.50
C SER A 154 -15.08 1.33 -16.02
N GLY A 155 -15.73 0.29 -15.51
CA GLY A 155 -15.07 -0.90 -14.95
C GLY A 155 -14.63 -0.76 -13.49
N LEU A 156 -14.71 0.44 -12.90
CA LEU A 156 -14.38 0.67 -11.49
C LEU A 156 -15.61 0.83 -10.58
N GLU A 157 -16.81 0.89 -11.13
CA GLU A 157 -18.04 1.16 -10.37
C GLU A 157 -18.25 0.15 -9.24
N GLN A 158 -17.95 -1.13 -9.47
CA GLN A 158 -18.06 -2.17 -8.45
C GLN A 158 -17.08 -1.93 -7.28
N TYR A 159 -15.89 -1.42 -7.55
CA TYR A 159 -14.89 -1.12 -6.52
C TYR A 159 -15.19 0.17 -5.78
N ILE A 160 -15.59 1.23 -6.50
CA ILE A 160 -16.04 2.50 -5.90
C ILE A 160 -17.22 2.23 -4.96
N ASN A 161 -18.16 1.37 -5.37
CA ASN A 161 -19.34 1.03 -4.59
C ASN A 161 -18.99 0.25 -3.29
N LYS A 162 -17.87 -0.46 -3.22
CA LYS A 162 -17.41 -1.09 -1.98
C LYS A 162 -17.00 -0.09 -0.91
N TYR A 163 -16.60 1.14 -1.31
CA TYR A 163 -16.22 2.20 -0.38
C TYR A 163 -17.38 3.16 -0.04
N LYS A 164 -18.63 2.78 -0.30
CA LYS A 164 -19.80 3.56 0.12
C LYS A 164 -19.96 3.54 1.64
N TRP A 165 -20.31 4.70 2.17
CA TRP A 165 -20.75 4.86 3.55
C TRP A 165 -22.14 5.51 3.57
N ASN A 166 -23.12 4.88 4.20
CA ASN A 166 -24.53 5.35 4.23
C ASN A 166 -25.07 5.73 2.84
N GLY A 167 -24.79 4.91 1.83
CA GLY A 167 -25.24 5.08 0.46
C GLY A 167 -24.57 6.21 -0.33
N LYS A 168 -23.53 6.87 0.23
CA LYS A 168 -22.78 7.93 -0.43
C LYS A 168 -21.37 7.51 -0.76
N ASN A 169 -20.82 8.04 -1.85
CA ASN A 169 -19.43 7.82 -2.25
C ASN A 169 -18.53 8.94 -1.72
N TYR A 170 -17.47 8.57 -1.03
CA TYR A 170 -16.46 9.49 -0.50
C TYR A 170 -15.11 9.30 -1.17
N TYR A 171 -14.94 8.19 -1.89
CA TYR A 171 -13.68 7.77 -2.44
C TYR A 171 -13.83 7.27 -3.87
N TYR A 172 -13.07 7.88 -4.77
CA TYR A 172 -12.97 7.50 -6.16
C TYR A 172 -11.49 7.18 -6.45
N PRO A 173 -11.10 5.90 -6.46
CA PRO A 173 -9.73 5.51 -6.75
C PRO A 173 -9.37 5.86 -8.20
N TRP A 174 -8.45 6.79 -8.38
CA TRP A 174 -8.00 7.18 -9.71
C TRP A 174 -7.02 6.18 -10.33
N ALA A 175 -6.34 5.37 -9.50
CA ALA A 175 -5.52 4.25 -9.91
C ALA A 175 -5.68 3.07 -8.95
N TYR A 176 -5.26 1.91 -9.40
CA TYR A 176 -5.21 0.69 -8.62
C TYR A 176 -3.99 -0.14 -9.03
N ASN A 177 -3.53 -1.00 -8.13
CA ASN A 177 -2.59 -2.06 -8.39
C ASN A 177 -3.24 -3.40 -8.07
N VAL A 178 -3.31 -4.26 -9.05
CA VAL A 178 -3.48 -5.69 -8.81
C VAL A 178 -2.09 -6.26 -8.56
N SER A 179 -1.88 -6.92 -7.43
CA SER A 179 -0.56 -7.28 -6.91
C SER A 179 0.30 -6.05 -6.52
N PRO A 180 -0.01 -5.37 -5.41
CA PRO A 180 0.82 -4.25 -4.94
C PRO A 180 2.14 -4.72 -4.32
N TYR A 181 2.30 -6.02 -4.06
CA TYR A 181 3.46 -6.63 -3.43
C TYR A 181 4.14 -7.61 -4.38
N PHE A 182 5.46 -7.57 -4.41
CA PHE A 182 6.30 -8.37 -5.29
C PHE A 182 7.41 -9.05 -4.50
N LEU A 183 7.94 -10.11 -5.10
CA LEU A 183 9.17 -10.77 -4.70
C LEU A 183 10.27 -10.31 -5.65
N ILE A 184 11.22 -9.55 -5.12
CA ILE A 184 12.37 -9.05 -5.87
C ILE A 184 13.51 -10.02 -5.69
N TYR A 185 14.25 -10.30 -6.75
CA TYR A 185 15.38 -11.23 -6.78
C TYR A 185 16.50 -10.73 -7.70
N ASN A 186 17.68 -11.30 -7.56
CA ASN A 186 18.83 -11.03 -8.43
C ASN A 186 18.91 -12.12 -9.49
N ARG A 187 18.48 -11.80 -10.72
CA ARG A 187 18.44 -12.72 -11.87
C ARG A 187 19.82 -13.27 -12.18
N GLY A 188 20.86 -12.43 -12.15
CA GLY A 188 22.23 -12.85 -12.41
C GLY A 188 22.76 -13.87 -11.39
N VAL A 189 22.37 -13.76 -10.11
CA VAL A 189 22.71 -14.77 -9.09
C VAL A 189 21.99 -16.08 -9.35
N PHE A 190 20.69 -16.04 -9.71
CA PHE A 190 19.90 -17.25 -10.04
C PHE A 190 20.52 -17.99 -11.23
N GLU A 191 20.88 -17.29 -12.31
CA GLU A 191 21.56 -17.86 -13.47
C GLU A 191 22.90 -18.49 -13.08
N GLN A 192 23.72 -17.78 -12.28
CA GLN A 192 25.04 -18.25 -11.85
C GLN A 192 24.98 -19.58 -11.10
N ILE A 193 23.94 -19.80 -10.29
CA ILE A 193 23.78 -21.04 -9.50
C ILE A 193 22.88 -22.08 -10.18
N GLY A 194 22.38 -21.78 -11.39
CA GLY A 194 21.61 -22.71 -12.21
C GLY A 194 20.19 -22.92 -11.72
N LEU A 195 19.57 -21.91 -11.11
CA LEU A 195 18.15 -21.90 -10.77
C LEU A 195 17.29 -21.37 -11.91
N ASP A 196 16.07 -21.90 -12.03
CA ASP A 196 15.09 -21.37 -12.97
C ASP A 196 14.75 -19.92 -12.64
N ASP A 197 14.53 -19.10 -13.68
CA ASP A 197 14.07 -17.71 -13.50
C ASP A 197 12.61 -17.71 -13.00
N PRO A 198 12.32 -17.11 -11.83
CA PRO A 198 10.95 -16.97 -11.32
C PRO A 198 9.98 -16.30 -12.31
N LYS A 199 10.48 -15.36 -13.14
CA LYS A 199 9.66 -14.70 -14.17
C LYS A 199 9.25 -15.69 -15.27
N GLU A 200 10.15 -16.56 -15.70
CA GLU A 200 9.84 -17.61 -16.68
C GLU A 200 8.83 -18.61 -16.07
N LEU A 201 9.02 -19.02 -14.81
CA LEU A 201 8.06 -19.87 -14.12
C LEU A 201 6.67 -19.23 -14.02
N TYR A 202 6.62 -17.92 -13.79
CA TYR A 202 5.38 -17.14 -13.78
C TYR A 202 4.71 -17.15 -15.16
N ASP A 203 5.44 -16.86 -16.22
CA ASP A 203 4.92 -16.82 -17.60
C ASP A 203 4.39 -18.19 -18.05
N GLU A 204 5.01 -19.26 -17.57
CA GLU A 204 4.57 -20.63 -17.82
C GLU A 204 3.40 -21.11 -16.92
N GLY A 205 2.92 -20.25 -16.01
CA GLY A 205 1.87 -20.60 -15.05
C GLY A 205 2.30 -21.59 -13.96
N LYS A 206 3.61 -21.76 -13.78
CA LYS A 206 4.23 -22.68 -12.80
C LYS A 206 4.65 -22.01 -11.49
N TRP A 207 4.51 -20.69 -11.38
CA TRP A 207 4.88 -19.94 -10.19
C TRP A 207 3.84 -20.12 -9.08
N THR A 208 4.09 -21.10 -8.18
CA THR A 208 3.20 -21.50 -7.09
C THR A 208 3.94 -21.46 -5.75
N TRP A 209 3.22 -21.60 -4.63
CA TRP A 209 3.83 -21.75 -3.30
C TRP A 209 4.89 -22.86 -3.27
N ASP A 210 4.60 -24.00 -3.90
CA ASP A 210 5.51 -25.13 -3.93
C ASP A 210 6.78 -24.80 -4.70
N THR A 211 6.66 -24.20 -5.90
CA THR A 211 7.83 -23.84 -6.71
C THR A 211 8.66 -22.75 -6.07
N MET A 212 8.03 -21.76 -5.42
CA MET A 212 8.77 -20.74 -4.64
C MET A 212 9.55 -21.39 -3.49
N THR A 213 8.91 -22.27 -2.74
CA THR A 213 9.55 -22.95 -1.60
C THR A 213 10.72 -23.82 -2.04
N ASP A 214 10.56 -24.58 -3.13
CA ASP A 214 11.63 -25.40 -3.70
C ASP A 214 12.78 -24.54 -4.24
N THR A 215 12.47 -23.41 -4.84
CA THR A 215 13.48 -22.44 -5.29
C THR A 215 14.27 -21.87 -4.12
N ILE A 216 13.60 -21.50 -3.03
CA ILE A 216 14.26 -21.00 -1.80
C ILE A 216 15.17 -22.08 -1.21
N ARG A 217 14.70 -23.31 -1.07
CA ARG A 217 15.52 -24.42 -0.55
C ARG A 217 16.79 -24.65 -1.39
N LYS A 218 16.63 -24.74 -2.72
CA LYS A 218 17.76 -24.89 -3.64
C LYS A 218 18.73 -23.71 -3.57
N PHE A 219 18.22 -22.48 -3.39
CA PHE A 219 19.04 -21.30 -3.22
C PHE A 219 19.88 -21.36 -1.94
N ILE A 220 19.28 -21.74 -0.81
CA ILE A 220 19.98 -21.92 0.46
C ILE A 220 21.02 -23.04 0.34
N ASP A 221 20.64 -24.21 -0.21
CA ASP A 221 21.52 -25.37 -0.36
C ASP A 221 22.70 -25.15 -1.32
N SER A 222 22.63 -24.14 -2.19
CA SER A 222 23.72 -23.81 -3.13
C SER A 222 24.89 -23.10 -2.47
N ASP A 223 24.80 -22.73 -1.18
CA ASP A 223 25.88 -22.12 -0.41
C ASP A 223 26.37 -23.04 0.70
N SER A 224 27.56 -23.62 0.50
CA SER A 224 28.22 -24.48 1.49
C SER A 224 28.60 -23.77 2.78
N ASP A 225 28.74 -22.46 2.74
CA ASP A 225 29.16 -21.64 3.89
C ASP A 225 27.98 -21.20 4.78
N GLY A 226 26.74 -21.45 4.31
CA GLY A 226 25.51 -21.24 5.07
C GLY A 226 25.14 -19.76 5.25
N ASN A 227 25.59 -18.86 4.35
CA ASN A 227 25.28 -17.43 4.41
C ASN A 227 23.96 -17.09 3.68
N ARG A 228 23.44 -18.02 2.86
CA ARG A 228 22.23 -17.80 2.07
C ARG A 228 20.97 -18.01 2.89
N THR A 229 20.00 -17.13 2.66
CA THR A 229 18.67 -17.13 3.31
C THR A 229 17.57 -17.14 2.26
N GLY A 230 16.33 -17.37 2.69
CA GLY A 230 15.19 -17.44 1.79
C GLY A 230 14.53 -16.09 1.50
N LEU A 231 13.28 -15.95 1.90
CA LEU A 231 12.48 -14.73 1.78
C LEU A 231 12.90 -13.73 2.85
N TYR A 232 13.47 -12.61 2.44
CA TYR A 232 13.95 -11.55 3.29
C TYR A 232 13.02 -10.33 3.27
N GLY A 233 12.97 -9.57 4.36
CA GLY A 233 12.26 -8.30 4.42
C GLY A 233 10.74 -8.41 4.32
N ALA A 234 10.20 -9.59 4.56
CA ALA A 234 8.77 -9.82 4.55
C ALA A 234 8.09 -9.16 5.78
N THR A 235 6.85 -8.77 5.61
CA THR A 235 6.03 -8.06 6.61
C THR A 235 4.65 -8.73 6.74
N GLU A 236 3.78 -8.17 7.59
CA GLU A 236 2.36 -8.57 7.65
C GLU A 236 1.63 -8.42 6.30
N TYR A 237 2.07 -7.50 5.44
CA TYR A 237 1.53 -7.36 4.08
C TYR A 237 1.92 -8.55 3.18
N THR A 238 3.08 -9.15 3.43
CA THR A 238 3.47 -10.41 2.79
C THR A 238 2.52 -11.53 3.19
N ALA A 239 2.19 -11.63 4.47
CA ALA A 239 1.23 -12.60 4.98
C ALA A 239 -0.16 -12.40 4.37
N GLN A 240 -0.61 -11.13 4.23
CA GLN A 240 -1.86 -10.81 3.54
C GLN A 240 -1.82 -11.25 2.07
N ALA A 241 -0.75 -10.93 1.34
CA ALA A 241 -0.61 -11.33 -0.06
C ALA A 241 -0.69 -12.86 -0.26
N ILE A 242 -0.12 -13.64 0.67
CA ILE A 242 -0.23 -15.10 0.67
C ILE A 242 -1.68 -15.55 0.89
N ILE A 243 -2.41 -14.93 1.82
CA ILE A 243 -3.83 -15.23 2.05
C ILE A 243 -4.66 -14.88 0.82
N ASP A 244 -4.49 -13.67 0.28
CA ASP A 244 -5.24 -13.21 -0.88
C ASP A 244 -5.00 -14.07 -2.12
N SER A 245 -3.83 -14.71 -2.23
CA SER A 245 -3.53 -15.65 -3.32
C SER A 245 -4.43 -16.90 -3.35
N THR A 246 -5.19 -17.15 -2.27
CA THR A 246 -6.25 -18.16 -2.21
C THR A 246 -7.56 -17.74 -2.85
N GLY A 247 -7.72 -16.45 -3.19
CA GLY A 247 -8.97 -15.86 -3.65
C GLY A 247 -9.93 -15.44 -2.54
N VAL A 248 -9.55 -15.58 -1.27
CA VAL A 248 -10.42 -15.27 -0.11
C VAL A 248 -9.80 -14.15 0.73
N PRO A 249 -10.43 -12.96 0.81
CA PRO A 249 -9.96 -11.89 1.68
C PRO A 249 -10.17 -12.23 3.16
N LEU A 250 -9.33 -11.69 4.04
CA LEU A 250 -9.53 -11.82 5.50
C LEU A 250 -10.80 -11.11 5.98
N ILE A 251 -11.02 -9.90 5.48
CA ILE A 251 -12.20 -9.09 5.75
C ILE A 251 -12.86 -8.75 4.41
N GLU A 252 -13.94 -9.43 4.12
CA GLU A 252 -14.74 -9.19 2.92
C GLU A 252 -15.71 -8.02 3.14
N ILE A 253 -15.85 -7.17 2.12
CA ILE A 253 -16.91 -6.17 2.04
C ILE A 253 -17.99 -6.73 1.12
N GLY A 254 -19.12 -7.13 1.70
CA GLY A 254 -20.29 -7.62 0.96
C GLY A 254 -20.91 -6.57 0.06
N GLU A 255 -21.80 -6.99 -0.82
CA GLU A 255 -22.54 -6.08 -1.73
C GLU A 255 -23.43 -5.08 -0.97
N ASP A 256 -23.87 -5.45 0.22
CA ASP A 256 -24.65 -4.59 1.13
C ASP A 256 -23.77 -3.64 1.97
N GLY A 257 -22.45 -3.62 1.74
CA GLY A 257 -21.46 -2.83 2.45
C GLY A 257 -21.07 -3.42 3.83
N LYS A 258 -21.65 -4.54 4.23
CA LYS A 258 -21.31 -5.19 5.50
C LYS A 258 -19.98 -5.93 5.43
N LEU A 259 -19.29 -5.92 6.54
CA LEU A 259 -18.06 -6.67 6.71
C LEU A 259 -18.35 -8.12 7.10
N VAL A 260 -17.59 -9.04 6.54
CA VAL A 260 -17.59 -10.46 6.86
C VAL A 260 -16.18 -10.89 7.21
N SER A 261 -16.03 -11.61 8.33
CA SER A 261 -14.74 -12.19 8.75
C SER A 261 -14.54 -13.56 8.13
N ASN A 262 -13.44 -13.75 7.43
CA ASN A 262 -13.02 -15.02 6.85
C ASN A 262 -11.88 -15.71 7.61
N PHE A 263 -11.56 -15.26 8.82
CA PHE A 263 -10.50 -15.86 9.65
C PHE A 263 -10.68 -17.36 9.94
N SER A 264 -11.89 -17.88 9.81
CA SER A 264 -12.19 -19.32 9.97
C SER A 264 -12.43 -20.03 8.64
N ASN A 265 -12.11 -19.40 7.51
CA ASN A 265 -12.24 -20.03 6.20
C ASN A 265 -11.11 -21.05 5.97
N ALA A 266 -11.43 -22.19 5.37
CA ALA A 266 -10.45 -23.25 5.12
C ALA A 266 -9.29 -22.83 4.21
N ASN A 267 -9.54 -21.91 3.26
CA ASN A 267 -8.50 -21.37 2.40
C ASN A 267 -7.53 -20.50 3.18
N VAL A 268 -8.05 -19.67 4.10
CA VAL A 268 -7.22 -18.86 5.01
C VAL A 268 -6.40 -19.76 5.93
N ASP A 269 -6.99 -20.84 6.48
CA ASP A 269 -6.25 -21.83 7.27
C ASP A 269 -5.13 -22.50 6.45
N ARG A 270 -5.38 -22.82 5.16
CA ARG A 270 -4.36 -23.39 4.26
C ARG A 270 -3.20 -22.40 4.04
N ALA A 271 -3.50 -21.14 3.76
CA ALA A 271 -2.48 -20.09 3.62
C ALA A 271 -1.66 -19.91 4.90
N ALA A 272 -2.32 -19.90 6.05
CA ALA A 272 -1.65 -19.81 7.34
C ALA A 272 -0.74 -21.00 7.63
N ASN A 273 -1.16 -22.23 7.27
CA ASN A 273 -0.31 -23.43 7.38
C ASN A 273 0.91 -23.34 6.46
N PHE A 274 0.75 -22.81 5.25
CA PHE A 274 1.87 -22.55 4.35
C PHE A 274 2.86 -21.55 4.95
N MET A 275 2.38 -20.43 5.48
CA MET A 275 3.23 -19.45 6.19
C MET A 275 3.98 -20.06 7.38
N GLN A 276 3.30 -20.91 8.17
CA GLN A 276 3.94 -21.62 9.27
C GLN A 276 5.01 -22.62 8.78
N THR A 277 4.85 -23.20 7.59
CA THR A 277 5.90 -24.02 6.98
C THR A 277 7.13 -23.19 6.67
N LEU A 278 6.97 -22.03 6.02
CA LEU A 278 8.07 -21.11 5.76
C LEU A 278 8.80 -20.71 7.04
N LYS A 279 8.05 -20.37 8.10
CA LYS A 279 8.60 -20.02 9.41
C LYS A 279 9.37 -21.18 10.04
N ASN A 280 8.76 -22.36 10.14
CA ASN A 280 9.31 -23.51 10.84
C ASN A 280 10.57 -24.07 10.17
N GLU A 281 10.68 -23.93 8.85
CA GLU A 281 11.86 -24.30 8.08
C GLU A 281 12.91 -23.19 8.01
N GLY A 282 12.63 -22.01 8.58
CA GLY A 282 13.55 -20.86 8.53
C GLY A 282 13.71 -20.25 7.14
N LEU A 283 12.68 -20.39 6.28
CA LEU A 283 12.71 -19.94 4.89
C LEU A 283 12.28 -18.47 4.72
N ALA A 284 11.77 -17.84 5.78
CA ALA A 284 11.38 -16.44 5.78
C ALA A 284 11.94 -15.71 7.01
N SER A 285 12.37 -14.47 6.82
CA SER A 285 12.87 -13.59 7.87
C SER A 285 12.21 -12.22 7.85
N PHE A 286 11.89 -11.72 9.05
CA PHE A 286 11.32 -10.40 9.26
C PHE A 286 12.41 -9.32 9.21
N GLN A 287 12.07 -8.17 8.62
CA GLN A 287 12.86 -6.96 8.70
C GLN A 287 12.05 -5.87 9.39
N GLU A 288 12.55 -5.34 10.48
CA GLU A 288 11.95 -4.20 11.15
C GLU A 288 12.17 -2.92 10.31
N GLY A 289 11.10 -2.16 10.09
CA GLY A 289 11.15 -0.88 9.38
C GLY A 289 10.91 -0.98 7.88
N VAL A 290 9.75 -0.51 7.44
CA VAL A 290 9.32 -0.51 6.02
C VAL A 290 9.95 0.64 5.23
N ILE A 291 10.58 1.62 5.89
CA ILE A 291 10.99 2.90 5.28
C ILE A 291 12.43 2.84 4.78
N ASP A 292 13.34 2.19 5.50
CA ASP A 292 14.73 2.01 5.09
C ASP A 292 14.96 0.57 4.63
N VAL A 293 14.68 0.34 3.36
CA VAL A 293 14.82 -0.99 2.78
C VAL A 293 16.29 -1.31 2.55
N ASP A 294 16.80 -2.27 3.31
CA ASP A 294 18.13 -2.83 3.05
C ASP A 294 18.10 -3.71 1.79
N THR A 295 18.68 -3.23 0.71
CA THR A 295 18.82 -3.97 -0.55
C THR A 295 20.06 -4.87 -0.59
N THR A 296 20.91 -4.81 0.43
CA THR A 296 22.19 -5.52 0.49
C THR A 296 22.04 -7.03 0.33
N PRO A 297 21.09 -7.72 1.00
CA PRO A 297 20.99 -9.18 0.86
C PRO A 297 20.68 -9.67 -0.55
N ILE A 298 19.88 -8.92 -1.31
CA ILE A 298 19.60 -9.24 -2.72
C ILE A 298 20.80 -8.89 -3.59
N LYS A 299 21.42 -7.73 -3.34
CA LYS A 299 22.59 -7.27 -4.09
C LYS A 299 23.78 -8.23 -3.94
N GLU A 300 24.03 -8.71 -2.74
CA GLU A 300 25.13 -9.63 -2.44
C GLU A 300 24.79 -11.10 -2.73
N GLY A 301 23.54 -11.40 -3.11
CA GLY A 301 23.09 -12.76 -3.38
C GLY A 301 23.01 -13.64 -2.13
N THR A 302 22.80 -13.04 -0.95
CA THR A 302 22.64 -13.74 0.32
C THR A 302 21.18 -14.00 0.68
N ALA A 303 20.22 -13.37 0.00
CA ALA A 303 18.81 -13.69 0.10
C ALA A 303 18.24 -14.08 -1.28
N ALA A 304 17.35 -15.08 -1.31
CA ALA A 304 16.71 -15.52 -2.54
C ALA A 304 15.73 -14.45 -3.05
N PHE A 305 14.87 -13.97 -2.16
CA PHE A 305 13.83 -12.98 -2.47
C PHE A 305 13.75 -11.92 -1.39
N GLN A 306 13.34 -10.71 -1.83
CA GLN A 306 12.85 -9.67 -0.93
C GLN A 306 11.37 -9.41 -1.19
N GLY A 307 10.54 -9.63 -0.18
CA GLY A 307 9.09 -9.41 -0.27
C GLY A 307 8.73 -7.98 0.10
N MET A 308 8.38 -7.15 -0.90
CA MET A 308 8.09 -5.73 -0.67
C MET A 308 7.03 -5.19 -1.63
N GLY A 309 6.57 -3.97 -1.35
CA GLY A 309 5.67 -3.26 -2.22
C GLY A 309 6.33 -2.73 -3.51
N GLU A 310 5.52 -2.40 -4.50
CA GLU A 310 5.95 -1.88 -5.81
C GLU A 310 6.94 -0.70 -5.71
N TRP A 311 6.80 0.14 -4.70
CA TRP A 311 7.62 1.36 -4.54
C TRP A 311 9.14 1.10 -4.45
N ILE A 312 9.57 -0.08 -3.96
CA ILE A 312 10.98 -0.42 -3.84
C ILE A 312 11.62 -0.76 -5.20
N ILE A 313 10.84 -1.20 -6.21
CA ILE A 313 11.36 -1.61 -7.52
C ILE A 313 12.19 -0.48 -8.16
N SER A 314 11.76 0.77 -7.98
CA SER A 314 12.51 1.92 -8.48
C SER A 314 13.90 2.08 -7.85
N GLY A 315 14.08 1.63 -6.61
CA GLY A 315 15.39 1.59 -5.95
C GLY A 315 16.36 0.65 -6.65
N TYR A 316 15.89 -0.57 -6.94
CA TYR A 316 16.68 -1.57 -7.68
C TYR A 316 16.96 -1.13 -9.12
N ALA A 317 15.98 -0.58 -9.82
CA ALA A 317 16.20 -0.03 -11.17
C ALA A 317 17.28 1.06 -11.20
N LYS A 318 17.33 1.93 -10.18
CA LYS A 318 18.39 2.95 -10.03
C LYS A 318 19.76 2.35 -9.71
N LEU A 319 19.82 1.21 -9.03
CA LEU A 319 21.09 0.49 -8.80
C LEU A 319 21.61 -0.10 -10.11
N MET A 320 20.77 -0.74 -10.92
CA MET A 320 21.13 -1.29 -12.24
C MET A 320 21.67 -0.22 -13.19
N GLN A 321 21.16 1.01 -13.12
CA GLN A 321 21.70 2.11 -13.94
C GLN A 321 23.09 2.57 -13.53
N LYS A 322 23.51 2.28 -12.28
CA LYS A 322 24.84 2.64 -11.79
C LYS A 322 25.87 1.52 -11.96
N ASP A 323 25.40 0.30 -12.12
CA ASP A 323 26.21 -0.90 -12.22
C ASP A 323 25.51 -1.88 -13.18
N ASP A 324 26.01 -1.98 -14.40
CA ASP A 324 25.46 -2.80 -15.48
C ASP A 324 25.71 -4.31 -15.29
N THR A 325 26.43 -4.69 -14.25
CA THR A 325 26.61 -6.09 -13.85
C THR A 325 25.45 -6.60 -12.97
N LEU A 326 24.60 -5.70 -12.48
CA LEU A 326 23.44 -6.04 -11.66
C LEU A 326 22.21 -6.32 -12.54
N ASP A 327 21.57 -7.43 -12.30
CA ASP A 327 20.34 -7.82 -12.98
C ASP A 327 19.27 -8.20 -11.98
N TYR A 328 18.44 -7.22 -11.60
CA TYR A 328 17.31 -7.43 -10.68
C TYR A 328 16.01 -7.50 -11.45
N PHE A 329 15.18 -8.44 -11.03
CA PHE A 329 13.80 -8.50 -11.50
C PHE A 329 12.84 -8.79 -10.36
N PHE A 330 11.56 -8.92 -10.67
CA PHE A 330 10.54 -9.14 -9.68
C PHE A 330 9.40 -9.96 -10.27
N VAL A 331 8.70 -10.67 -9.39
CA VAL A 331 7.49 -11.44 -9.71
C VAL A 331 6.43 -11.18 -8.65
N PRO A 332 5.14 -11.31 -8.96
CA PRO A 332 4.10 -11.26 -7.93
C PRO A 332 4.25 -12.42 -6.96
N PHE A 333 3.52 -12.35 -5.84
CA PHE A 333 3.43 -13.50 -4.95
C PHE A 333 2.91 -14.74 -5.69
N PRO A 334 3.42 -15.93 -5.37
CA PRO A 334 3.07 -17.14 -6.07
C PRO A 334 1.61 -17.54 -5.83
N ARG A 335 1.04 -18.25 -6.78
CA ARG A 335 -0.32 -18.79 -6.71
C ARG A 335 -0.41 -19.90 -5.65
N ASP A 336 -1.51 -19.94 -4.90
CA ASP A 336 -1.91 -21.10 -4.13
C ASP A 336 -2.01 -22.32 -5.06
N PRO A 337 -1.34 -23.45 -4.77
CA PRO A 337 -1.39 -24.66 -5.62
C PRO A 337 -2.80 -25.18 -5.86
N GLU A 338 -3.73 -24.99 -4.90
CA GLU A 338 -5.12 -25.44 -5.01
C GLU A 338 -6.04 -24.43 -5.69
N ALA A 339 -5.56 -23.19 -5.93
CA ALA A 339 -6.33 -22.20 -6.68
C ALA A 339 -6.32 -22.50 -8.18
N ASP A 340 -7.46 -22.28 -8.83
CA ASP A 340 -7.63 -22.51 -10.27
C ASP A 340 -6.92 -21.45 -11.13
N GLN A 341 -6.56 -20.32 -10.53
CA GLN A 341 -5.94 -19.17 -11.20
C GLN A 341 -5.12 -18.33 -10.23
N TYR A 342 -4.45 -17.29 -10.75
CA TYR A 342 -3.75 -16.31 -9.92
C TYR A 342 -4.75 -15.31 -9.32
N TYR A 343 -4.77 -15.23 -8.01
CA TYR A 343 -5.45 -14.20 -7.24
C TYR A 343 -4.44 -13.27 -6.60
N TYR A 344 -4.70 -11.99 -6.60
CA TYR A 344 -3.80 -10.99 -6.05
C TYR A 344 -4.54 -9.98 -5.18
N SER A 345 -3.89 -9.55 -4.12
CA SER A 345 -4.32 -8.38 -3.38
C SER A 345 -4.54 -7.21 -4.34
N MET A 346 -5.53 -6.38 -4.06
CA MET A 346 -5.75 -5.13 -4.78
C MET A 346 -5.55 -3.96 -3.84
N SER A 347 -4.67 -3.05 -4.19
CA SER A 347 -4.60 -1.74 -3.57
C SER A 347 -5.16 -0.67 -4.50
N THR A 348 -5.70 0.38 -3.91
CA THR A 348 -6.26 1.52 -4.62
C THR A 348 -5.56 2.80 -4.22
N PHE A 349 -5.42 3.72 -5.17
CA PHE A 349 -4.85 5.05 -4.95
C PHE A 349 -5.90 6.12 -5.21
N GLY A 350 -6.03 7.02 -4.29
CA GLY A 350 -7.03 8.07 -4.41
C GLY A 350 -6.87 9.13 -3.34
N TYR A 351 -7.67 10.16 -3.47
CA TYR A 351 -7.73 11.25 -2.53
C TYR A 351 -9.12 11.32 -1.92
N LEU A 352 -9.17 11.74 -0.67
CA LEU A 352 -10.38 12.08 0.04
C LEU A 352 -10.47 13.60 0.17
N VAL A 353 -11.67 14.11 0.20
CA VAL A 353 -11.94 15.53 0.46
C VAL A 353 -12.37 15.66 1.92
N PRO A 354 -11.55 16.30 2.78
CA PRO A 354 -11.89 16.47 4.18
C PRO A 354 -13.16 17.31 4.40
N ALA A 355 -13.88 17.00 5.47
CA ALA A 355 -15.00 17.81 5.91
C ALA A 355 -14.54 19.24 6.24
N GLY A 356 -15.25 20.25 5.72
CA GLY A 356 -14.88 21.66 5.86
C GLY A 356 -13.93 22.18 4.79
N SER A 357 -13.56 21.36 3.79
CA SER A 357 -12.88 21.84 2.57
C SER A 357 -13.68 22.97 1.91
N LYS A 358 -12.97 23.98 1.44
CA LYS A 358 -13.56 25.12 0.72
C LYS A 358 -13.63 24.88 -0.78
N TYR A 359 -12.89 23.91 -1.29
CA TYR A 359 -12.66 23.67 -2.72
C TYR A 359 -13.00 22.23 -3.14
N ALA A 360 -14.06 21.64 -2.56
CA ALA A 360 -14.48 20.26 -2.87
C ALA A 360 -14.73 20.04 -4.38
N LYS A 361 -15.28 21.04 -5.09
CA LYS A 361 -15.48 20.97 -6.54
C LYS A 361 -14.15 20.94 -7.30
N GLN A 362 -13.19 21.80 -6.94
CA GLN A 362 -11.87 21.82 -7.55
C GLN A 362 -11.09 20.52 -7.22
N ALA A 363 -11.23 20.02 -5.99
CA ALA A 363 -10.64 18.73 -5.58
C ALA A 363 -11.18 17.57 -6.43
N SER A 364 -12.49 17.53 -6.71
CA SER A 364 -13.07 16.49 -7.56
C SER A 364 -12.58 16.57 -9.02
N VAL A 365 -12.39 17.79 -9.55
CA VAL A 365 -11.77 17.99 -10.88
C VAL A 365 -10.33 17.45 -10.88
N PHE A 366 -9.53 17.71 -9.84
CA PHE A 366 -8.19 17.14 -9.74
C PHE A 366 -8.19 15.61 -9.69
N ILE A 367 -9.11 14.99 -8.93
CA ILE A 367 -9.27 13.53 -8.89
C ILE A 367 -9.60 12.98 -10.28
N ASN A 368 -10.48 13.65 -11.04
CA ASN A 368 -10.76 13.29 -12.43
C ASN A 368 -9.52 13.45 -13.34
N CYS A 369 -8.71 14.50 -13.18
CA CYS A 369 -7.45 14.65 -13.90
C CYS A 369 -6.50 13.49 -13.61
N CYS A 370 -6.40 13.06 -12.35
CA CYS A 370 -5.60 11.89 -11.97
C CYS A 370 -6.13 10.61 -12.62
N ARG A 371 -7.45 10.42 -12.71
CA ARG A 371 -8.03 9.28 -13.40
C ARG A 371 -7.75 9.30 -14.90
N LEU A 372 -7.93 10.44 -15.54
CA LEU A 372 -7.67 10.62 -16.96
C LEU A 372 -6.20 10.39 -17.31
N SER A 373 -5.26 10.71 -16.43
CA SER A 373 -3.84 10.38 -16.65
C SER A 373 -3.56 8.87 -16.77
N ASN A 374 -4.51 8.03 -16.35
CA ASN A 374 -4.44 6.58 -16.45
C ASN A 374 -5.35 5.99 -17.54
N THR A 375 -6.25 6.76 -18.14
CA THR A 375 -7.26 6.27 -19.09
C THR A 375 -7.20 6.93 -20.46
N ASP A 376 -6.86 8.20 -20.53
CA ASP A 376 -6.71 8.91 -21.79
C ASP A 376 -5.37 8.56 -22.47
N GLU A 377 -5.37 8.31 -23.77
CA GLU A 377 -4.22 7.78 -24.50
C GLU A 377 -3.02 8.76 -24.51
N ASP A 378 -3.30 10.03 -24.77
CA ASP A 378 -2.24 11.05 -24.87
C ASP A 378 -1.64 11.37 -23.50
N LEU A 379 -2.50 11.48 -22.48
CA LEU A 379 -2.06 11.77 -21.12
C LEU A 379 -1.33 10.56 -20.51
N ARG A 380 -1.74 9.33 -20.85
CA ARG A 380 -1.01 8.10 -20.48
C ARG A 380 0.39 8.04 -21.06
N ALA A 381 0.56 8.44 -22.33
CA ALA A 381 1.90 8.50 -22.93
C ALA A 381 2.82 9.45 -22.16
N THR A 382 2.31 10.63 -21.80
CA THR A 382 3.04 11.60 -20.97
C THR A 382 3.35 11.02 -19.56
N THR A 383 2.41 10.28 -18.99
CA THR A 383 2.58 9.60 -17.69
C THR A 383 3.65 8.51 -17.79
N LYS A 384 3.64 7.68 -18.85
CA LYS A 384 4.69 6.68 -19.13
C LYS A 384 6.08 7.32 -19.12
N ASP A 385 6.26 8.38 -19.89
CA ASP A 385 7.54 9.09 -19.97
C ASP A 385 7.99 9.65 -18.61
N SER A 386 7.06 10.19 -17.84
CA SER A 386 7.33 10.71 -16.51
C SER A 386 7.76 9.60 -15.53
N ILE A 387 7.06 8.47 -15.55
CA ILE A 387 7.38 7.29 -14.73
C ILE A 387 8.76 6.73 -15.13
N MET A 388 9.00 6.49 -16.40
CA MET A 388 10.26 5.94 -16.91
C MET A 388 11.46 6.81 -16.49
N ARG A 389 11.32 8.13 -16.59
CA ARG A 389 12.39 9.06 -16.16
C ARG A 389 12.59 9.08 -14.64
N SER A 390 11.53 9.12 -13.86
CA SER A 390 11.61 9.26 -12.40
C SER A 390 11.98 7.96 -11.69
N LYS A 391 11.41 6.82 -12.13
CA LYS A 391 11.59 5.51 -11.51
C LYS A 391 12.80 4.75 -12.04
N LYS A 392 13.28 5.11 -13.24
CA LYS A 392 14.42 4.46 -13.90
C LYS A 392 14.18 3.00 -14.28
N TYR A 393 12.94 2.64 -14.53
CA TYR A 393 12.57 1.30 -14.98
C TYR A 393 13.21 0.98 -16.34
N THR A 394 13.50 -0.31 -16.57
CA THR A 394 13.70 -0.83 -17.93
C THR A 394 12.35 -0.95 -18.63
N ASP A 395 12.35 -1.06 -19.98
CA ASP A 395 11.10 -1.30 -20.71
C ASP A 395 10.42 -2.58 -20.25
N GLU A 396 11.18 -3.66 -20.00
CA GLU A 396 10.67 -4.93 -19.49
C GLU A 396 9.98 -4.76 -18.11
N MET A 397 10.64 -4.08 -17.17
CA MET A 397 10.05 -3.77 -15.86
C MET A 397 8.77 -2.97 -15.98
N TYR A 398 8.77 -1.95 -16.82
CA TYR A 398 7.60 -1.10 -17.02
C TYR A 398 6.43 -1.88 -17.60
N GLU A 399 6.64 -2.59 -18.70
CA GLU A 399 5.58 -3.37 -19.38
C GLU A 399 5.03 -4.46 -18.45
N PHE A 400 5.89 -5.10 -17.67
CA PHE A 400 5.46 -6.10 -16.71
C PHE A 400 4.61 -5.48 -15.58
N LEU A 401 5.03 -4.35 -15.00
CA LEU A 401 4.22 -3.61 -14.02
C LEU A 401 2.89 -3.14 -14.60
N MET A 402 2.89 -2.65 -15.85
CA MET A 402 1.65 -2.18 -16.47
C MET A 402 0.68 -3.31 -16.78
N SER A 403 1.14 -4.54 -16.94
CA SER A 403 0.24 -5.68 -17.09
C SER A 403 -0.69 -5.87 -15.87
N PHE A 404 -0.23 -5.50 -14.66
CA PHE A 404 -1.04 -5.55 -13.43
C PHE A 404 -1.98 -4.35 -13.25
N LYS A 405 -1.95 -3.37 -14.16
CA LYS A 405 -2.90 -2.24 -14.15
C LYS A 405 -4.16 -2.51 -14.98
N ASP A 406 -4.26 -3.65 -15.65
CA ASP A 406 -5.48 -4.05 -16.33
C ASP A 406 -6.26 -5.06 -15.46
N ILE A 407 -7.25 -4.54 -14.76
CA ILE A 407 -8.09 -5.32 -13.84
C ILE A 407 -8.87 -6.45 -14.53
N ASN A 408 -9.02 -6.40 -15.86
CA ASN A 408 -9.72 -7.44 -16.61
C ASN A 408 -8.84 -8.68 -16.83
N ASN A 409 -7.53 -8.54 -16.67
CA ASN A 409 -6.58 -9.64 -16.85
C ASN A 409 -6.30 -10.43 -15.57
N PHE A 410 -6.80 -9.96 -14.41
CA PHE A 410 -6.47 -10.54 -13.12
C PHE A 410 -7.68 -10.65 -12.19
N HIS A 411 -7.61 -11.62 -11.29
CA HIS A 411 -8.60 -11.78 -10.23
C HIS A 411 -8.14 -11.02 -8.98
N ALA A 412 -8.64 -9.80 -8.85
CA ALA A 412 -8.31 -8.92 -7.75
C ALA A 412 -9.10 -9.26 -6.48
N VAL A 413 -8.41 -9.44 -5.38
CA VAL A 413 -8.97 -9.60 -4.03
C VAL A 413 -8.93 -8.26 -3.32
N VAL A 414 -10.11 -7.73 -2.99
CA VAL A 414 -10.23 -6.52 -2.19
C VAL A 414 -10.35 -6.92 -0.73
N ASP A 415 -9.27 -6.73 0.01
CA ASP A 415 -9.18 -7.03 1.43
C ASP A 415 -8.81 -5.78 2.21
N ASN A 416 -9.56 -5.47 3.27
CA ASN A 416 -9.33 -4.30 4.12
C ASN A 416 -9.16 -4.70 5.61
N PRO A 417 -8.22 -5.56 5.94
CA PRO A 417 -8.05 -6.05 7.31
C PRO A 417 -7.65 -4.94 8.29
N TYR A 418 -7.06 -3.87 7.80
CA TYR A 418 -6.55 -2.75 8.61
C TYR A 418 -7.49 -1.54 8.69
N GLY A 419 -8.67 -1.63 8.09
CA GLY A 419 -9.68 -0.56 8.09
C GLY A 419 -10.58 -0.52 9.34
N LEU A 420 -10.34 -1.40 10.32
CA LEU A 420 -11.01 -1.43 11.61
C LEU A 420 -10.38 -0.40 12.58
N ASP A 421 -10.73 -0.43 13.87
CA ASP A 421 -10.04 0.44 14.83
C ASP A 421 -8.57 0.06 14.98
N GLU A 422 -7.77 1.01 15.49
CA GLU A 422 -6.31 0.86 15.61
C GLU A 422 -5.92 -0.39 16.40
N THR A 423 -6.62 -0.68 17.51
CA THR A 423 -6.33 -1.85 18.35
C THR A 423 -6.60 -3.16 17.61
N THR A 424 -7.75 -3.26 16.94
CA THR A 424 -8.12 -4.47 16.18
C THR A 424 -7.21 -4.65 14.97
N SER A 425 -6.88 -3.57 14.28
CA SER A 425 -5.93 -3.59 13.15
C SER A 425 -4.54 -4.05 13.61
N GLN A 426 -4.06 -3.60 14.77
CA GLN A 426 -2.78 -4.06 15.33
C GLN A 426 -2.84 -5.55 15.69
N ILE A 427 -3.92 -6.02 16.29
CA ILE A 427 -4.11 -7.46 16.56
C ILE A 427 -4.01 -8.28 15.27
N ILE A 428 -4.63 -7.83 14.18
CA ILE A 428 -4.57 -8.52 12.89
C ILE A 428 -3.13 -8.54 12.36
N ARG A 429 -2.41 -7.41 12.41
CA ARG A 429 -0.99 -7.34 12.03
C ARG A 429 -0.13 -8.31 12.82
N ASP A 430 -0.31 -8.32 14.14
CA ASP A 430 0.44 -9.19 15.03
C ASP A 430 0.16 -10.69 14.75
N VAL A 431 -1.10 -11.05 14.53
CA VAL A 431 -1.49 -12.43 14.20
C VAL A 431 -0.88 -12.86 12.85
N LEU A 432 -0.98 -12.01 11.82
CA LEU A 432 -0.43 -12.30 10.50
C LEU A 432 1.10 -12.38 10.55
N GLY A 433 1.74 -11.40 11.16
CA GLY A 433 3.21 -11.35 11.29
C GLY A 433 3.76 -12.56 12.05
N ASN A 434 3.16 -12.93 13.19
CA ASN A 434 3.62 -14.09 13.96
C ASN A 434 3.27 -15.44 13.29
N THR A 435 2.35 -15.47 12.34
CA THR A 435 2.10 -16.67 11.54
C THR A 435 3.26 -16.95 10.59
N LEU A 436 3.88 -15.90 10.05
CA LEU A 436 4.98 -15.99 9.07
C LEU A 436 6.38 -15.90 9.74
N PHE A 437 6.51 -15.20 10.88
CA PHE A 437 7.80 -14.94 11.55
C PHE A 437 7.79 -15.35 13.01
N GLU A 438 8.95 -15.77 13.52
CA GLU A 438 9.09 -16.17 14.92
C GLU A 438 8.99 -14.99 15.90
N MET A 439 9.49 -13.82 15.52
CA MET A 439 9.68 -12.68 16.42
C MET A 439 9.03 -11.39 15.91
N TYR A 440 7.80 -11.45 15.41
CA TYR A 440 7.11 -10.25 14.96
C TYR A 440 6.50 -9.47 16.15
N SER A 441 5.78 -10.17 17.03
CA SER A 441 5.18 -9.60 18.24
C SER A 441 5.38 -10.54 19.44
N GLU A 442 5.83 -10.02 20.57
CA GLU A 442 6.04 -10.81 21.81
C GLU A 442 4.74 -11.46 22.30
N GLN A 443 3.59 -10.82 22.06
CA GLN A 443 2.28 -11.29 22.50
C GLN A 443 1.93 -12.68 21.97
N TYR A 444 2.34 -13.00 20.74
CA TYR A 444 1.98 -14.24 20.04
C TYR A 444 3.16 -15.17 19.81
N GLN A 445 4.31 -14.88 20.43
CA GLN A 445 5.52 -15.70 20.27
C GLN A 445 5.26 -17.16 20.66
N GLY A 446 5.71 -18.09 19.82
CA GLY A 446 5.57 -19.53 20.03
C GLY A 446 4.14 -20.10 19.86
N GLN A 447 3.19 -19.28 19.43
CA GLN A 447 1.81 -19.74 19.20
C GLN A 447 1.61 -20.18 17.74
N THR A 448 0.68 -21.12 17.57
CA THR A 448 0.21 -21.55 16.24
C THR A 448 -0.85 -20.58 15.72
N TRP A 449 -1.07 -20.59 14.39
CA TRP A 449 -2.17 -19.85 13.76
C TRP A 449 -3.51 -20.05 14.49
N THR A 450 -3.88 -21.31 14.74
CA THR A 450 -5.15 -21.64 15.41
C THR A 450 -5.27 -20.99 16.79
N GLN A 451 -4.19 -21.03 17.59
CA GLN A 451 -4.19 -20.41 18.92
C GLN A 451 -4.34 -18.89 18.85
N MET A 452 -3.57 -18.23 17.95
CA MET A 452 -3.63 -16.79 17.78
C MET A 452 -5.00 -16.35 17.23
N ARG A 453 -5.54 -17.07 16.25
CA ARG A 453 -6.87 -16.83 15.68
C ARG A 453 -7.95 -16.95 16.75
N GLU A 454 -7.99 -18.03 17.50
CA GLU A 454 -9.00 -18.24 18.56
C GLU A 454 -8.94 -17.18 19.66
N ALA A 455 -7.74 -16.74 20.03
CA ALA A 455 -7.55 -15.68 21.01
C ALA A 455 -8.04 -14.30 20.50
N SER A 456 -7.97 -14.03 19.20
CA SER A 456 -8.22 -12.72 18.59
C SER A 456 -9.60 -12.59 17.97
N LEU A 457 -10.20 -13.69 17.52
CA LEU A 457 -11.43 -13.70 16.71
C LEU A 457 -12.61 -12.98 17.41
N GLY A 458 -12.73 -13.13 18.74
CA GLY A 458 -13.79 -12.46 19.51
C GLY A 458 -13.70 -10.94 19.44
N THR A 459 -12.50 -10.37 19.48
CA THR A 459 -12.28 -8.91 19.36
C THR A 459 -12.54 -8.44 17.92
N ILE A 460 -12.04 -9.17 16.95
CA ILE A 460 -12.22 -8.85 15.51
C ILE A 460 -13.72 -8.87 15.16
N ASN A 461 -14.44 -9.94 15.52
CA ASN A 461 -15.86 -10.07 15.21
C ASN A 461 -16.71 -8.99 15.90
N LYS A 462 -16.39 -8.65 17.16
CA LYS A 462 -17.07 -7.56 17.87
C LYS A 462 -16.92 -6.21 17.15
N GLN A 463 -15.77 -5.93 16.59
CA GLN A 463 -15.54 -4.70 15.84
C GLN A 463 -16.28 -4.71 14.50
N ILE A 464 -16.33 -5.85 13.82
CA ILE A 464 -17.12 -6.06 12.61
C ILE A 464 -18.61 -5.87 12.88
N GLU A 465 -19.13 -6.47 13.96
CA GLU A 465 -20.53 -6.29 14.40
C GLU A 465 -20.85 -4.83 14.72
N TYR A 466 -19.93 -4.13 15.41
CA TYR A 466 -20.08 -2.71 15.69
C TYR A 466 -20.19 -1.89 14.39
N TYR A 467 -19.30 -2.11 13.43
CA TYR A 467 -19.35 -1.45 12.13
C TYR A 467 -20.64 -1.76 11.39
N ASN A 468 -21.04 -3.03 11.29
CA ASN A 468 -22.26 -3.46 10.61
C ASN A 468 -23.52 -2.89 11.27
N GLY A 469 -23.45 -2.55 12.55
CA GLY A 469 -24.54 -1.88 13.27
C GLY A 469 -24.65 -0.37 13.02
N LEU A 470 -23.64 0.24 12.35
CA LEU A 470 -23.65 1.66 11.96
C LEU A 470 -24.25 1.89 10.56
N LEU A 471 -24.29 0.84 9.73
CA LEU A 471 -24.93 0.84 8.40
C LEU A 471 -26.43 0.74 8.51
#